data_dc0145699ed81d1a9d41c2b2b3c5a2f3
#
_entry.id   dc0145699ed81d1a9d41c2b2b3c5a2f3
#
_cell.length_a   1.000
_cell.length_b   1.000
_cell.length_c   1.000
_cell.angle_alpha   90.00
_cell.angle_beta   90.00
_cell.angle_gamma   90.00
#
_symmetry.space_group_name_H-M   'P 1'
#
loop_
_entity.id
_entity.type
_entity.pdbx_description
1 polymer ?
#
loop_
_entity_poly.entity_id
_entity_poly.type
_entity_poly.pdbx_seq_one_letter_code
_entity_poly.pdbx_strand_id
1 'polypeptide(L)'
;LVDKRFESRVAIFHQRYSTNTFPQWWLAQPFRCLAHNGEINTIRGNKNWMLSHEIKMASIAFGERSEDIKPVIPAGASDTAALDAVFEAICRSGRDAPTAKLMLVPEAWDEHTPEKHLEMYKYLASVMEPWDGPAALAMTDGRWAVAGVDRNALRPLRYTQTSDGLLIVG
;
A
#
# COMPACT_ATOMS: atom_id res chain seq x y z
N LEU A 1 12.68 19.86 13.82
CA LEU A 1 12.24 20.24 12.46
C LEU A 1 11.94 21.74 12.41
N VAL A 2 12.98 22.54 12.58
CA VAL A 2 12.88 24.02 12.56
C VAL A 2 13.43 24.65 11.27
N ASP A 3 13.93 23.82 10.35
CA ASP A 3 14.46 24.33 9.07
C ASP A 3 13.29 24.69 8.15
N LYS A 4 13.22 25.97 7.75
CA LYS A 4 12.16 26.49 6.87
C LYS A 4 12.10 25.82 5.49
N ARG A 5 13.15 25.11 5.08
CA ARG A 5 13.17 24.33 3.84
C ARG A 5 12.44 23.00 3.98
N PHE A 6 12.18 22.55 5.20
CA PHE A 6 11.48 21.31 5.48
C PHE A 6 9.98 21.59 5.61
N GLU A 7 9.34 21.86 4.50
CA GLU A 7 7.91 22.08 4.39
C GLU A 7 7.29 20.94 3.55
N SER A 8 6.21 20.36 4.03
CA SER A 8 5.47 19.31 3.32
C SER A 8 3.98 19.42 3.59
N ARG A 9 3.17 19.10 2.59
CA ARG A 9 1.71 18.98 2.75
C ARG A 9 1.27 17.67 3.38
N VAL A 10 2.12 16.65 3.32
CA VAL A 10 1.85 15.31 3.83
C VAL A 10 3.08 14.80 4.56
N ALA A 11 2.88 14.18 5.71
CA ALA A 11 3.90 13.43 6.41
C ALA A 11 3.34 12.07 6.81
N ILE A 12 4.03 11.01 6.40
CA ILE A 12 3.78 9.65 6.89
C ILE A 12 4.91 9.29 7.84
N PHE A 13 4.59 8.81 9.02
CA PHE A 13 5.57 8.43 10.02
C PHE A 13 5.16 7.14 10.72
N HIS A 14 6.11 6.48 11.35
CA HIS A 14 5.90 5.28 12.14
C HIS A 14 6.69 5.37 13.44
N GLN A 15 6.04 5.10 14.57
CA GLN A 15 6.65 5.30 15.88
C GLN A 15 7.47 4.10 16.36
N ARG A 16 7.25 2.93 15.81
CA ARG A 16 7.83 1.69 16.29
C ARG A 16 8.48 0.90 15.16
N TYR A 17 9.51 0.16 15.48
CA TYR A 17 10.08 -0.84 14.60
C TYR A 17 9.32 -2.17 14.73
N SER A 18 9.47 -3.04 13.73
CA SER A 18 8.85 -4.37 13.72
C SER A 18 9.37 -5.23 14.87
N THR A 19 8.46 -6.00 15.48
CA THR A 19 8.79 -7.00 16.51
C THR A 19 8.94 -8.40 15.94
N ASN A 20 8.43 -8.65 14.71
CA ASN A 20 8.34 -9.98 14.10
C ASN A 20 9.39 -10.23 13.01
N THR A 21 10.15 -9.20 12.63
CA THR A 21 11.26 -9.31 11.69
C THR A 21 12.55 -8.85 12.36
N PHE A 22 13.67 -9.47 11.95
CA PHE A 22 14.98 -9.03 12.44
C PHE A 22 15.21 -7.56 12.05
N PRO A 23 15.51 -6.66 13.01
CA PRO A 23 15.64 -5.24 12.72
C PRO A 23 16.78 -4.96 11.76
N GLN A 24 16.47 -4.26 10.66
CA GLN A 24 17.41 -3.78 9.67
C GLN A 24 16.97 -2.40 9.20
N TRP A 25 17.91 -1.51 8.90
CA TRP A 25 17.59 -0.14 8.50
C TRP A 25 16.72 -0.05 7.25
N TRP A 26 16.95 -0.91 6.28
CA TRP A 26 16.17 -0.94 5.05
C TRP A 26 14.75 -1.52 5.23
N LEU A 27 14.47 -2.12 6.38
CA LEU A 27 13.13 -2.58 6.78
C LEU A 27 12.46 -1.63 7.77
N ALA A 28 13.09 -0.50 8.09
CA ALA A 28 12.49 0.50 8.96
C ALA A 28 11.33 1.22 8.24
N GLN A 29 10.26 1.46 8.96
CA GLN A 29 9.10 2.20 8.47
C GLN A 29 9.18 3.69 8.86
N PRO A 30 8.59 4.61 8.07
CA PRO A 30 7.85 4.36 6.84
C PRO A 30 8.75 3.92 5.70
N PHE A 31 8.21 3.14 4.79
CA PHE A 31 8.86 2.80 3.53
C PHE A 31 8.76 3.97 2.54
N ARG A 32 8.94 3.70 1.23
CA ARG A 32 8.93 4.75 0.20
C ARG A 32 7.56 5.38 0.02
N CYS A 33 6.50 4.58 0.12
CA CYS A 33 5.14 4.99 -0.15
C CYS A 33 4.17 4.71 1.00
N LEU A 34 4.53 3.84 1.94
CA LEU A 34 3.59 3.46 2.99
C LEU A 34 4.22 3.23 4.38
N ALA A 35 3.36 3.32 5.37
CA ALA A 35 3.56 2.80 6.71
C ALA A 35 2.40 1.85 7.06
N HIS A 36 2.70 0.78 7.77
CA HIS A 36 1.78 -0.29 8.09
C HIS A 36 1.92 -0.71 9.56
N ASN A 37 0.79 -0.84 10.22
CA ASN A 37 0.70 -1.49 11.51
C ASN A 37 -0.17 -2.75 11.39
N GLY A 38 0.46 -3.91 11.45
CA GLY A 38 -0.19 -5.22 11.31
C GLY A 38 0.71 -6.28 10.71
N GLU A 39 0.10 -7.25 10.05
CA GLU A 39 0.78 -8.35 9.37
C GLU A 39 -0.02 -8.79 8.15
N ILE A 40 0.64 -8.99 7.03
CA ILE A 40 0.02 -9.59 5.85
C ILE A 40 0.17 -11.12 5.94
N ASN A 41 -0.92 -11.78 6.31
CA ASN A 41 -0.93 -13.23 6.53
C ASN A 41 -0.80 -14.03 5.23
N THR A 42 -1.22 -13.48 4.11
CA THR A 42 -1.18 -14.12 2.78
C THR A 42 0.14 -13.90 2.04
N ILE A 43 1.13 -13.31 2.67
CA ILE A 43 2.38 -12.83 2.05
C ILE A 43 3.09 -13.86 1.16
N ARG A 44 3.11 -15.14 1.55
CA ARG A 44 3.74 -16.20 0.75
C ARG A 44 3.02 -16.39 -0.59
N GLY A 45 1.70 -16.39 -0.57
CA GLY A 45 0.88 -16.47 -1.78
C GLY A 45 1.06 -15.21 -2.63
N ASN A 46 1.00 -14.04 -2.02
CA ASN A 46 1.17 -12.76 -2.72
C ASN A 46 2.52 -12.65 -3.45
N LYS A 47 3.63 -13.08 -2.79
CA LYS A 47 4.95 -13.12 -3.42
C LYS A 47 4.97 -14.06 -4.64
N ASN A 48 4.38 -15.24 -4.53
CA ASN A 48 4.32 -16.20 -5.64
C ASN A 48 3.47 -15.67 -6.81
N TRP A 49 2.35 -15.03 -6.52
CA TRP A 49 1.51 -14.42 -7.55
C TRP A 49 2.23 -13.26 -8.23
N MET A 50 2.95 -12.43 -7.48
CA MET A 50 3.74 -11.36 -8.10
C MET A 50 4.80 -11.88 -9.07
N LEU A 51 5.48 -12.97 -8.76
CA LEU A 51 6.40 -13.63 -9.71
C LEU A 51 5.68 -14.06 -11.00
N SER A 52 4.43 -14.53 -10.90
CA SER A 52 3.62 -14.86 -12.07
C SER A 52 3.22 -13.61 -12.87
N HIS A 53 2.83 -12.53 -12.20
CA HIS A 53 2.51 -11.26 -12.85
C HIS A 53 3.72 -10.67 -13.59
N GLU A 54 4.91 -10.79 -13.01
CA GLU A 54 6.15 -10.29 -13.61
C GLU A 54 6.48 -10.90 -14.97
N ILE A 55 6.03 -12.12 -15.26
CA ILE A 55 6.29 -12.82 -16.53
C ILE A 55 5.79 -12.00 -17.74
N LYS A 56 4.62 -11.37 -17.58
CA LYS A 56 3.97 -10.58 -18.64
C LYS A 56 3.79 -9.11 -18.25
N MET A 57 4.49 -8.68 -17.19
CA MET A 57 4.36 -7.31 -16.73
C MET A 57 4.91 -6.34 -17.77
N ALA A 58 4.04 -5.47 -18.26
CA ALA A 58 4.38 -4.40 -19.16
C ALA A 58 3.59 -3.15 -18.76
N SER A 59 4.22 -1.99 -18.88
CA SER A 59 3.56 -0.71 -18.68
C SER A 59 4.14 0.31 -19.64
N ILE A 60 3.28 1.14 -20.21
CA ILE A 60 3.72 2.27 -21.02
C ILE A 60 4.63 3.21 -20.23
N ALA A 61 4.41 3.33 -18.91
CA ALA A 61 5.23 4.17 -18.04
C ALA A 61 6.68 3.68 -17.92
N PHE A 62 6.92 2.38 -18.01
CA PHE A 62 8.26 1.79 -17.93
C PHE A 62 8.89 1.54 -19.32
N GLY A 63 8.07 1.40 -20.35
CA GLY A 63 8.52 1.17 -21.71
C GLY A 63 9.49 -0.02 -21.82
N GLU A 64 10.60 0.19 -22.51
CA GLU A 64 11.67 -0.82 -22.68
C GLU A 64 12.39 -1.18 -21.38
N ARG A 65 12.25 -0.38 -20.33
CA ARG A 65 12.86 -0.59 -19.02
C ARG A 65 12.02 -1.44 -18.06
N SER A 66 10.99 -2.10 -18.56
CA SER A 66 10.12 -2.96 -17.72
C SER A 66 10.87 -4.11 -17.05
N GLU A 67 12.00 -4.56 -17.63
CA GLU A 67 12.83 -5.59 -17.02
C GLU A 67 13.68 -5.06 -15.84
N ASP A 68 14.01 -3.78 -15.82
CA ASP A 68 14.85 -3.18 -14.77
C ASP A 68 14.19 -3.17 -13.39
N ILE A 69 12.86 -3.27 -13.34
CA ILE A 69 12.09 -3.25 -12.10
C ILE A 69 11.79 -4.65 -11.54
N LYS A 70 12.30 -5.68 -12.19
CA LYS A 70 12.11 -7.07 -11.75
C LYS A 70 13.33 -7.58 -10.98
N PRO A 71 13.17 -8.31 -9.90
CA PRO A 71 11.89 -8.60 -9.25
C PRO A 71 11.32 -7.36 -8.55
N VAL A 72 10.00 -7.17 -8.63
CA VAL A 72 9.30 -6.06 -7.96
C VAL A 72 9.47 -6.15 -6.44
N ILE A 73 9.39 -7.37 -5.91
CA ILE A 73 9.59 -7.61 -4.48
C ILE A 73 11.05 -8.01 -4.24
N PRO A 74 11.86 -7.19 -3.56
CA PRO A 74 13.24 -7.52 -3.27
C PRO A 74 13.39 -8.78 -2.42
N ALA A 75 14.47 -9.52 -2.62
CA ALA A 75 14.81 -10.66 -1.77
C ALA A 75 14.98 -10.21 -0.30
N GLY A 76 14.44 -10.97 0.63
CA GLY A 76 14.51 -10.64 2.07
C GLY A 76 13.51 -9.58 2.51
N ALA A 77 12.64 -9.06 1.63
CA ALA A 77 11.61 -8.10 2.01
C ALA A 77 10.67 -8.67 3.08
N SER A 78 10.38 -7.85 4.09
CA SER A 78 9.29 -8.11 5.02
C SER A 78 7.94 -8.11 4.29
N ASP A 79 6.86 -8.47 4.97
CA ASP A 79 5.52 -8.35 4.42
C ASP A 79 5.20 -6.91 4.01
N THR A 80 5.48 -5.96 4.89
CA THR A 80 5.26 -4.54 4.65
C THR A 80 6.15 -3.98 3.54
N ALA A 81 7.44 -4.37 3.49
CA ALA A 81 8.34 -3.95 2.42
C ALA A 81 7.92 -4.51 1.06
N ALA A 82 7.38 -5.73 1.03
CA ALA A 82 6.82 -6.33 -0.17
C ALA A 82 5.55 -5.60 -0.63
N LEU A 83 4.66 -5.25 0.31
CA LEU A 83 3.45 -4.48 0.02
C LEU A 83 3.80 -3.09 -0.54
N ASP A 84 4.78 -2.41 0.08
CA ASP A 84 5.27 -1.11 -0.39
C ASP A 84 5.80 -1.16 -1.82
N ALA A 85 6.63 -2.15 -2.12
CA ALA A 85 7.23 -2.31 -3.45
C ALA A 85 6.16 -2.54 -4.54
N VAL A 86 5.17 -3.39 -4.26
CA VAL A 86 4.08 -3.64 -5.21
C VAL A 86 3.16 -2.43 -5.33
N PHE A 87 2.83 -1.77 -4.23
CA PHE A 87 2.05 -0.52 -4.25
C PHE A 87 2.75 0.56 -5.08
N GLU A 88 4.05 0.77 -4.87
CA GLU A 88 4.82 1.73 -5.67
C GLU A 88 4.81 1.37 -7.15
N ALA A 89 5.03 0.10 -7.51
CA ALA A 89 5.02 -0.34 -8.90
C ALA A 89 3.65 -0.08 -9.58
N ILE A 90 2.56 -0.34 -8.89
CA ILE A 90 1.19 -0.05 -9.38
C ILE A 90 1.01 1.46 -9.60
N CYS A 91 1.39 2.28 -8.63
CA CYS A 91 1.27 3.74 -8.74
C CYS A 91 2.14 4.28 -9.90
N ARG A 92 3.40 3.82 -10.01
CA ARG A 92 4.30 4.23 -11.09
C ARG A 92 3.86 3.74 -12.47
N SER A 93 3.06 2.68 -12.53
CA SER A 93 2.45 2.22 -13.78
C SER A 93 1.25 3.03 -14.24
N GLY A 94 0.83 4.04 -13.47
CA GLY A 94 -0.19 5.02 -13.84
C GLY A 94 -1.50 4.94 -13.07
N ARG A 95 -1.61 4.09 -12.05
CA ARG A 95 -2.77 4.09 -11.14
C ARG A 95 -2.55 5.06 -9.98
N ASP A 96 -3.62 5.66 -9.48
CA ASP A 96 -3.54 6.49 -8.28
C ASP A 96 -3.49 5.65 -7.00
N ALA A 97 -3.02 6.25 -5.91
CA ALA A 97 -2.88 5.58 -4.62
C ALA A 97 -4.20 5.00 -4.08
N PRO A 98 -5.37 5.66 -4.17
CA PRO A 98 -6.64 5.07 -3.79
C PRO A 98 -6.96 3.78 -4.53
N THR A 99 -6.80 3.77 -5.85
CA THR A 99 -7.02 2.59 -6.68
C THR A 99 -6.04 1.47 -6.35
N ALA A 100 -4.75 1.79 -6.20
CA ALA A 100 -3.72 0.82 -5.82
C ALA A 100 -4.02 0.19 -4.45
N LYS A 101 -4.47 0.98 -3.45
CA LYS A 101 -4.92 0.46 -2.14
C LYS A 101 -6.07 -0.53 -2.30
N LEU A 102 -7.08 -0.16 -3.07
CA LEU A 102 -8.26 -1.02 -3.28
C LEU A 102 -7.94 -2.30 -4.06
N MET A 103 -6.93 -2.28 -4.94
CA MET A 103 -6.44 -3.49 -5.62
C MET A 103 -5.74 -4.44 -4.66
N LEU A 104 -4.88 -3.92 -3.80
CA LEU A 104 -4.06 -4.71 -2.90
C LEU A 104 -4.79 -5.12 -1.63
N VAL A 105 -5.50 -4.17 -1.03
CA VAL A 105 -6.28 -4.39 0.20
C VAL A 105 -7.72 -3.94 -0.08
N PRO A 106 -8.52 -4.84 -0.67
CA PRO A 106 -9.89 -4.53 -1.07
C PRO A 106 -10.79 -4.25 0.14
N GLU A 107 -11.83 -3.47 -0.09
CA GLU A 107 -12.93 -3.32 0.86
C GLU A 107 -13.77 -4.59 0.92
N ALA A 108 -14.38 -4.88 2.07
CA ALA A 108 -15.44 -5.86 2.14
C ALA A 108 -16.69 -5.31 1.44
N TRP A 109 -17.35 -6.14 0.65
CA TRP A 109 -18.63 -5.79 0.03
C TRP A 109 -19.69 -6.82 0.36
N ASP A 110 -20.92 -6.37 0.35
CA ASP A 110 -22.12 -7.16 0.63
C ASP A 110 -23.28 -6.77 -0.31
N GLU A 111 -24.48 -7.26 -0.02
CA GLU A 111 -25.70 -6.97 -0.77
C GLU A 111 -26.17 -5.51 -0.70
N HIS A 112 -25.65 -4.73 0.27
CA HIS A 112 -25.97 -3.30 0.42
C HIS A 112 -24.96 -2.39 -0.27
N THR A 113 -23.89 -2.95 -0.80
CA THR A 113 -22.86 -2.18 -1.52
C THR A 113 -23.44 -1.62 -2.82
N PRO A 114 -23.34 -0.31 -3.07
CA PRO A 114 -23.84 0.28 -4.30
C PRO A 114 -23.27 -0.41 -5.53
N GLU A 115 -24.11 -0.74 -6.52
CA GLU A 115 -23.74 -1.50 -7.71
C GLU A 115 -22.49 -0.97 -8.41
N LYS A 116 -22.38 0.35 -8.55
CA LYS A 116 -21.22 1.01 -9.16
C LYS A 116 -19.91 0.67 -8.43
N HIS A 117 -19.93 0.63 -7.10
CA HIS A 117 -18.76 0.28 -6.30
C HIS A 117 -18.49 -1.22 -6.37
N LEU A 118 -19.52 -2.03 -6.34
CA LEU A 118 -19.43 -3.48 -6.47
C LEU A 118 -18.76 -3.91 -7.77
N GLU A 119 -19.14 -3.32 -8.89
CA GLU A 119 -18.53 -3.58 -10.20
C GLU A 119 -17.04 -3.19 -10.22
N MET A 120 -16.69 -2.05 -9.63
CA MET A 120 -15.30 -1.63 -9.48
C MET A 120 -14.51 -2.64 -8.63
N TYR A 121 -15.04 -3.06 -7.48
CA TYR A 121 -14.37 -4.01 -6.60
C TYR A 121 -14.17 -5.37 -7.27
N LYS A 122 -15.17 -5.88 -7.98
CA LYS A 122 -15.06 -7.11 -8.77
C LYS A 122 -13.98 -7.00 -9.83
N TYR A 123 -13.93 -5.89 -10.55
CA TYR A 123 -12.88 -5.64 -11.54
C TYR A 123 -11.49 -5.63 -10.89
N LEU A 124 -11.29 -4.89 -9.81
CA LEU A 124 -10.00 -4.80 -9.12
C LEU A 124 -9.56 -6.17 -8.59
N ALA A 125 -10.49 -6.97 -8.04
CA ALA A 125 -10.23 -8.32 -7.56
C ALA A 125 -9.90 -9.31 -8.69
N SER A 126 -10.28 -9.02 -9.93
CA SER A 126 -9.90 -9.85 -11.08
C SER A 126 -8.50 -9.52 -11.62
N VAL A 127 -7.95 -8.39 -11.24
CA VAL A 127 -6.64 -7.89 -11.73
C VAL A 127 -5.51 -8.19 -10.74
N MET A 128 -5.81 -8.21 -9.44
CA MET A 128 -4.81 -8.40 -8.40
C MET A 128 -5.37 -9.27 -7.27
N GLU A 129 -4.58 -10.20 -6.79
CA GLU A 129 -4.90 -11.01 -5.62
C GLU A 129 -4.86 -10.16 -4.35
N PRO A 130 -5.82 -10.32 -3.44
CA PRO A 130 -5.86 -9.55 -2.22
C PRO A 130 -4.68 -9.86 -1.30
N TRP A 131 -4.13 -8.83 -0.68
CA TRP A 131 -3.17 -8.91 0.40
C TRP A 131 -3.95 -8.82 1.71
N ASP A 132 -3.99 -9.90 2.47
CA ASP A 132 -4.90 -10.04 3.59
C ASP A 132 -4.14 -10.28 4.91
N GLY A 133 -4.75 -9.81 5.98
CA GLY A 133 -4.25 -9.82 7.33
C GLY A 133 -4.64 -8.54 8.07
N PRO A 134 -4.47 -8.49 9.41
CA PRO A 134 -4.77 -7.28 10.17
C PRO A 134 -3.86 -6.13 9.74
N ALA A 135 -4.44 -5.01 9.31
CA ALA A 135 -3.67 -3.87 8.80
C ALA A 135 -4.33 -2.52 9.08
N ALA A 136 -3.52 -1.59 9.58
CA ALA A 136 -3.79 -0.16 9.50
C ALA A 136 -2.71 0.45 8.60
N LEU A 137 -3.11 1.12 7.54
CA LEU A 137 -2.27 1.57 6.44
C LEU A 137 -2.32 3.08 6.31
N ALA A 138 -1.16 3.69 6.09
CA ALA A 138 -1.03 5.06 5.61
C ALA A 138 -0.13 5.04 4.37
N MET A 139 -0.64 5.54 3.24
CA MET A 139 -0.03 5.40 1.92
C MET A 139 -0.02 6.73 1.17
N THR A 140 0.93 6.90 0.26
CA THR A 140 0.97 8.06 -0.65
C THR A 140 1.70 7.73 -1.94
N ASP A 141 1.26 8.32 -3.03
CA ASP A 141 1.95 8.36 -4.33
C ASP A 141 2.59 9.72 -4.62
N GLY A 142 2.56 10.62 -3.62
CA GLY A 142 3.02 12.02 -3.74
C GLY A 142 1.92 12.99 -4.17
N ARG A 143 0.76 12.53 -4.64
CA ARG A 143 -0.42 13.34 -4.98
C ARG A 143 -1.58 13.11 -4.01
N TRP A 144 -1.76 11.86 -3.62
CA TRP A 144 -2.80 11.41 -2.69
C TRP A 144 -2.19 10.96 -1.38
N ALA A 145 -2.85 11.27 -0.29
CA ALA A 145 -2.66 10.62 0.99
C ALA A 145 -3.86 9.71 1.24
N VAL A 146 -3.61 8.45 1.46
CA VAL A 146 -4.62 7.41 1.67
C VAL A 146 -4.39 6.76 3.01
N ALA A 147 -5.43 6.65 3.79
CA ALA A 147 -5.42 5.85 5.00
C ALA A 147 -6.57 4.84 4.95
N GLY A 148 -6.31 3.63 5.42
CA GLY A 148 -7.30 2.58 5.38
C GLY A 148 -6.98 1.43 6.31
N VAL A 149 -7.98 0.64 6.58
CA VAL A 149 -7.85 -0.60 7.34
C VAL A 149 -7.84 -1.80 6.40
N ASP A 150 -7.56 -2.96 6.98
CA ASP A 150 -7.70 -4.24 6.30
C ASP A 150 -9.16 -4.53 5.93
N ARG A 151 -9.35 -5.57 5.11
CA ARG A 151 -10.66 -5.98 4.59
C ARG A 151 -11.73 -6.15 5.66
N ASN A 152 -11.35 -6.64 6.84
CA ASN A 152 -12.27 -6.95 7.93
C ASN A 152 -12.21 -5.92 9.07
N ALA A 153 -11.47 -4.83 8.90
CA ALA A 153 -11.26 -3.79 9.90
C ALA A 153 -10.77 -4.35 11.26
N LEU A 154 -9.83 -5.30 11.21
CA LEU A 154 -9.26 -5.93 12.40
C LEU A 154 -8.37 -4.96 13.18
N ARG A 155 -7.67 -4.06 12.49
CA ARG A 155 -6.92 -2.97 13.10
C ARG A 155 -7.78 -1.71 13.16
N PRO A 156 -7.79 -1.01 14.30
CA PRO A 156 -8.47 0.28 14.38
C PRO A 156 -7.69 1.35 13.64
N LEU A 157 -8.42 2.29 13.05
CA LEU A 157 -7.88 3.51 12.47
C LEU A 157 -8.85 4.64 12.76
N ARG A 158 -8.35 5.80 13.14
CA ARG A 158 -9.15 6.99 13.43
C ARG A 158 -8.62 8.18 12.65
N TYR A 159 -9.46 9.15 12.45
CA TYR A 159 -9.03 10.43 11.91
C TYR A 159 -9.67 11.59 12.68
N THR A 160 -9.00 12.71 12.64
CA THR A 160 -9.51 13.97 13.13
C THR A 160 -9.09 15.10 12.21
N GLN A 161 -9.94 16.10 12.11
CA GLN A 161 -9.63 17.33 11.39
C GLN A 161 -9.57 18.46 12.41
N THR A 162 -8.48 19.21 12.39
CA THR A 162 -8.29 20.37 13.25
C THR A 162 -8.99 21.61 12.67
N SER A 163 -9.22 22.62 13.49
CA SER A 163 -9.88 23.86 13.07
C SER A 163 -9.08 24.68 12.06
N ASP A 164 -7.76 24.48 12.00
CA ASP A 164 -6.85 25.08 11.03
C ASP A 164 -6.67 24.25 9.74
N GLY A 165 -7.44 23.16 9.59
CA GLY A 165 -7.52 22.37 8.37
C GLY A 165 -6.52 21.23 8.25
N LEU A 166 -5.79 20.87 9.32
CA LEU A 166 -4.93 19.69 9.34
C LEU A 166 -5.77 18.41 9.52
N LEU A 167 -5.52 17.41 8.67
CA LEU A 167 -6.08 16.06 8.81
C LEU A 167 -5.03 15.14 9.43
N ILE A 168 -5.35 14.55 10.58
CA ILE A 168 -4.51 13.59 11.30
C ILE A 168 -5.19 12.24 11.27
N VAL A 169 -4.44 11.19 10.88
CA VAL A 169 -4.95 9.82 10.79
C VAL A 169 -3.99 8.86 11.48
N GLY A 170 -4.48 7.95 12.34
CA GLY A 170 -3.68 6.98 13.07
C GLY A 170 -4.49 6.03 13.95
#